data_2aab75f2eac7fadc05a5d75000dd6b6e
#
_entry.id   2aab75f2eac7fadc05a5d75000dd6b6e
#
_cell.length_a   1.000
_cell.length_b   1.000
_cell.length_c   1.000
_cell.angle_alpha   90.00
_cell.angle_beta   90.00
_cell.angle_gamma   90.00
#
_symmetry.space_group_name_H-M   'P 1'
#
loop_
_entity.id
_entity.type
_entity.pdbx_description
1 polymer ?
#
loop_
_entity_poly.entity_id
_entity_poly.type
_entity_poly.pdbx_seq_one_letter_code
_entity_poly.pdbx_strand_id
1 'polypeptide(L)'
;MIAIFDQDKLRRLLKDFYEITHIRITVFDENQIELISYPERVAPYCGVIRGSSQGYDACMTCDRDACRTAAKKHRTHIYRCHAGMTEAVTPLYVGDVLVGYLLMGHVFSFQSYEDGWAVVAQRCRNLRLNTEKLRDAIFQAPLIEETYVRSAAQILHAVASYLIMEHMAALKEDLLAVRLDAYLSAHYTEKLNAVGISDYLGIGKTQLYELSGQLYGCGIAERIRTMRMEKAKVLLAGREDMPLSAIAEQCGFQDYNYFITVFSRVVGMSPASWRKHHNEMPEQEE
;
A
#
# COMPACT_ATOMS: atom_id res chain seq x y z
N MET A 1 -5.59 -1.21 -8.94
CA MET A 1 -5.33 -0.69 -7.56
C MET A 1 -4.06 -1.37 -7.09
N ILE A 2 -2.96 -0.70 -7.24
CA ILE A 2 -1.64 -1.35 -7.15
C ILE A 2 -0.91 -0.99 -5.85
N ALA A 3 -1.32 0.05 -5.15
CA ALA A 3 -0.63 0.44 -3.93
C ALA A 3 -1.60 0.79 -2.82
N ILE A 4 -1.63 0.00 -1.76
CA ILE A 4 -2.25 0.39 -0.49
C ILE A 4 -1.18 1.12 0.31
N PHE A 5 -1.13 2.44 0.18
CA PHE A 5 -0.33 3.27 1.07
C PHE A 5 -1.05 3.42 2.42
N ASP A 6 -0.30 3.31 3.51
CA ASP A 6 -0.80 3.71 4.83
C ASP A 6 -1.12 5.22 4.79
N GLN A 7 -2.40 5.55 4.72
CA GLN A 7 -2.86 6.93 4.53
C GLN A 7 -2.45 7.86 5.69
N ASP A 8 -2.37 7.35 6.91
CA ASP A 8 -2.00 8.15 8.07
C ASP A 8 -0.50 8.49 8.07
N LYS A 9 0.34 7.53 7.72
CA LYS A 9 1.78 7.77 7.53
C LYS A 9 2.03 8.72 6.37
N LEU A 10 1.33 8.50 5.26
CA LEU A 10 1.45 9.34 4.08
C LEU A 10 1.05 10.79 4.38
N ARG A 11 -0.08 10.99 5.07
CA ARG A 11 -0.55 12.33 5.48
C ARG A 11 0.47 13.04 6.37
N ARG A 12 1.08 12.34 7.33
CA ARG A 12 2.14 12.93 8.17
C ARG A 12 3.34 13.36 7.34
N LEU A 13 3.82 12.50 6.46
CA LEU A 13 4.97 12.80 5.60
C LEU A 13 4.71 13.99 4.67
N LEU A 14 3.51 14.08 4.07
CA LEU A 14 3.15 15.23 3.23
C LEU A 14 3.04 16.51 4.04
N LYS A 15 2.54 16.44 5.28
CA LYS A 15 2.50 17.57 6.20
C LYS A 15 3.91 18.03 6.53
N ASP A 16 4.81 17.13 6.90
CA ASP A 16 6.20 17.46 7.24
C ASP A 16 6.94 18.09 6.03
N PHE A 17 6.71 17.57 4.82
CA PHE A 17 7.22 18.17 3.59
C PHE A 17 6.72 19.62 3.43
N TYR A 18 5.43 19.85 3.64
CA TYR A 18 4.85 21.19 3.53
C TYR A 18 5.35 22.14 4.61
N GLU A 19 5.49 21.69 5.86
CA GLU A 19 6.01 22.53 6.97
C GLU A 19 7.45 23.01 6.68
N ILE A 20 8.24 22.22 5.96
CA ILE A 20 9.61 22.59 5.58
C ILE A 20 9.63 23.48 4.32
N THR A 21 8.82 23.13 3.32
CA THR A 21 8.93 23.73 1.98
C THR A 21 7.87 24.79 1.69
N HIS A 22 6.78 24.80 2.43
CA HIS A 22 5.57 25.58 2.15
C HIS A 22 5.01 25.38 0.73
N ILE A 23 5.36 24.24 0.09
CA ILE A 23 4.90 23.86 -1.23
C ILE A 23 3.88 22.73 -1.11
N ARG A 24 2.70 22.92 -1.73
CA ARG A 24 1.67 21.88 -1.78
C ARG A 24 2.21 20.63 -2.46
N ILE A 25 1.94 19.49 -1.86
CA ILE A 25 2.35 18.18 -2.36
C ILE A 25 1.14 17.26 -2.50
N THR A 26 1.11 16.44 -3.55
CA THR A 26 0.01 15.54 -3.90
C THR A 26 0.56 14.18 -4.31
N VAL A 27 -0.08 13.11 -3.88
CA VAL A 27 0.16 11.74 -4.35
C VAL A 27 -0.98 11.33 -5.28
N PHE A 28 -0.62 10.80 -6.42
CA PHE A 28 -1.54 10.21 -7.40
C PHE A 28 -1.25 8.71 -7.55
N ASP A 29 -2.28 7.94 -7.91
CA ASP A 29 -2.10 6.57 -8.37
C ASP A 29 -1.51 6.50 -9.79
N GLU A 30 -1.33 5.30 -10.31
CA GLU A 30 -0.83 5.04 -11.67
C GLU A 30 -1.77 5.59 -12.77
N ASN A 31 -3.05 5.77 -12.46
CA ASN A 31 -4.07 6.33 -13.36
C ASN A 31 -4.22 7.84 -13.20
N GLN A 32 -3.39 8.45 -12.36
CA GLN A 32 -3.38 9.88 -12.04
C GLN A 32 -4.66 10.35 -11.30
N ILE A 33 -5.24 9.46 -10.51
CA ILE A 33 -6.30 9.79 -9.56
C ILE A 33 -5.63 10.28 -8.29
N GLU A 34 -6.02 11.47 -7.80
CA GLU A 34 -5.51 12.03 -6.54
C GLU A 34 -5.89 11.13 -5.38
N LEU A 35 -4.90 10.62 -4.65
CA LEU A 35 -5.08 9.81 -3.45
C LEU A 35 -5.11 10.66 -2.20
N ILE A 36 -4.16 11.59 -2.09
CA ILE A 36 -4.04 12.49 -0.95
C ILE A 36 -3.21 13.71 -1.32
N SER A 37 -3.50 14.86 -0.72
CA SER A 37 -2.71 16.08 -0.85
C SER A 37 -2.60 16.84 0.46
N TYR A 38 -1.51 17.60 0.59
CA TYR A 38 -1.35 18.49 1.72
C TYR A 38 -0.71 19.84 1.28
N PRO A 39 -1.26 20.99 1.70
CA PRO A 39 -2.62 21.13 2.25
C PRO A 39 -3.69 20.72 1.23
N GLU A 40 -4.87 20.35 1.70
CA GLU A 40 -5.98 19.94 0.82
C GLU A 40 -6.43 21.08 -0.11
N ARG A 41 -6.39 22.30 0.42
CA ARG A 41 -6.76 23.50 -0.36
C ARG A 41 -5.67 23.86 -1.35
N VAL A 42 -6.07 24.14 -2.58
CA VAL A 42 -5.18 24.67 -3.61
C VAL A 42 -4.84 26.14 -3.32
N ALA A 43 -3.73 26.62 -3.87
CA ALA A 43 -3.37 28.05 -3.77
C ALA A 43 -4.51 28.94 -4.32
N PRO A 44 -4.74 30.14 -3.74
CA PRO A 44 -5.86 31.01 -4.13
C PRO A 44 -5.94 31.29 -5.63
N TYR A 45 -4.83 31.55 -6.29
CA TYR A 45 -4.78 31.78 -7.75
C TYR A 45 -5.11 30.50 -8.55
N CYS A 46 -4.68 29.32 -8.11
CA CYS A 46 -5.10 28.07 -8.71
C CYS A 46 -6.60 27.82 -8.52
N GLY A 47 -7.16 28.20 -7.37
CA GLY A 47 -8.59 28.15 -7.12
C GLY A 47 -9.40 29.03 -8.08
N VAL A 48 -8.90 30.24 -8.42
CA VAL A 48 -9.53 31.10 -9.45
C VAL A 48 -9.49 30.44 -10.83
N ILE A 49 -8.34 29.85 -11.21
CA ILE A 49 -8.17 29.19 -12.51
C ILE A 49 -9.05 27.94 -12.62
N ARG A 50 -9.03 27.08 -11.62
CA ARG A 50 -9.84 25.86 -11.56
C ARG A 50 -11.34 26.11 -11.35
N GLY A 51 -11.72 27.33 -11.01
CA GLY A 51 -13.11 27.76 -10.92
C GLY A 51 -13.84 27.84 -12.28
N SER A 52 -13.13 27.82 -13.40
CA SER A 52 -13.70 27.66 -14.74
C SER A 52 -13.48 26.21 -15.23
N SER A 53 -14.45 25.65 -15.96
CA SER A 53 -14.31 24.31 -16.54
C SER A 53 -13.09 24.20 -17.46
N GLN A 54 -12.89 25.21 -18.32
CA GLN A 54 -11.75 25.27 -19.23
C GLN A 54 -10.41 25.31 -18.47
N GLY A 55 -10.33 26.07 -17.37
CA GLY A 55 -9.15 26.16 -16.54
C GLY A 55 -8.88 24.84 -15.80
N TYR A 56 -9.92 24.20 -15.29
CA TYR A 56 -9.82 22.90 -14.65
C TYR A 56 -9.32 21.81 -15.64
N ASP A 57 -9.93 21.73 -16.83
CA ASP A 57 -9.53 20.76 -17.85
C ASP A 57 -8.09 20.97 -18.32
N ALA A 58 -7.68 22.25 -18.46
CA ALA A 58 -6.30 22.60 -18.80
C ALA A 58 -5.30 22.20 -17.69
N CYS A 59 -5.65 22.36 -16.40
CA CYS A 59 -4.86 21.86 -15.27
C CYS A 59 -4.69 20.34 -15.37
N MET A 60 -5.80 19.59 -15.47
CA MET A 60 -5.76 18.12 -15.52
C MET A 60 -4.96 17.61 -16.72
N THR A 61 -5.09 18.24 -17.88
CA THR A 61 -4.32 17.88 -19.07
C THR A 61 -2.83 18.14 -18.89
N CYS A 62 -2.48 19.29 -18.33
CA CYS A 62 -1.09 19.66 -18.08
C CYS A 62 -0.41 18.71 -17.08
N ASP A 63 -1.08 18.38 -15.98
CA ASP A 63 -0.56 17.46 -14.96
C ASP A 63 -0.40 16.05 -15.54
N ARG A 64 -1.34 15.61 -16.37
CA ARG A 64 -1.29 14.32 -17.06
C ARG A 64 -0.09 14.21 -18.00
N ASP A 65 0.17 15.24 -18.78
CA ASP A 65 1.30 15.26 -19.72
C ASP A 65 2.64 15.34 -19.00
N ALA A 66 2.71 16.07 -17.89
CA ALA A 66 3.88 16.12 -17.03
C ALA A 66 4.17 14.76 -16.37
N CYS A 67 3.15 14.08 -15.85
CA CYS A 67 3.26 12.72 -15.32
C CYS A 67 3.81 11.74 -16.37
N ARG A 68 3.24 11.73 -17.57
CA ARG A 68 3.73 10.90 -18.68
C ARG A 68 5.19 11.22 -19.04
N THR A 69 5.55 12.50 -19.02
CA THR A 69 6.93 12.94 -19.32
C THR A 69 7.91 12.46 -18.25
N ALA A 70 7.54 12.58 -16.98
CA ALA A 70 8.34 12.11 -15.86
C ALA A 70 8.51 10.58 -15.89
N ALA A 71 7.42 9.85 -16.11
CA ALA A 71 7.43 8.39 -16.24
C ALA A 71 8.36 7.94 -17.38
N LYS A 72 8.22 8.52 -18.58
CA LYS A 72 9.08 8.18 -19.74
C LYS A 72 10.57 8.44 -19.48
N LYS A 73 10.89 9.44 -18.65
CA LYS A 73 12.27 9.82 -18.32
C LYS A 73 12.80 9.10 -17.08
N HIS A 74 11.97 8.38 -16.36
CA HIS A 74 12.30 7.76 -15.06
C HIS A 74 12.97 8.71 -14.07
N ARG A 75 12.55 9.99 -14.05
CA ARG A 75 13.12 11.02 -13.17
C ARG A 75 12.14 12.14 -12.90
N THR A 76 12.44 12.92 -11.87
CA THR A 76 11.71 14.15 -11.56
C THR A 76 11.70 15.08 -12.77
N HIS A 77 10.52 15.60 -13.11
CA HIS A 77 10.29 16.55 -14.18
C HIS A 77 9.78 17.86 -13.58
N ILE A 78 10.61 18.92 -13.67
CA ILE A 78 10.23 20.27 -13.30
C ILE A 78 9.68 20.96 -14.57
N TYR A 79 8.52 21.59 -14.45
CA TYR A 79 7.85 22.23 -15.59
C TYR A 79 7.07 23.47 -15.16
N ARG A 80 6.68 24.27 -16.13
CA ARG A 80 5.68 25.32 -15.94
C ARG A 80 4.33 24.85 -16.43
N CYS A 81 3.33 24.88 -15.56
CA CYS A 81 1.98 24.48 -15.92
C CYS A 81 1.35 25.41 -16.97
N HIS A 82 0.18 25.04 -17.46
CA HIS A 82 -0.52 25.84 -18.50
C HIS A 82 -0.73 27.29 -18.10
N ALA A 83 -0.92 27.56 -16.80
CA ALA A 83 -1.10 28.93 -16.27
C ALA A 83 0.21 29.63 -15.90
N GLY A 84 1.37 28.97 -16.00
CA GLY A 84 2.69 29.57 -15.73
C GLY A 84 3.26 29.30 -14.33
N MET A 85 2.56 28.56 -13.45
CA MET A 85 3.11 28.15 -12.16
C MET A 85 4.19 27.08 -12.34
N THR A 86 5.18 27.07 -11.45
CA THR A 86 6.22 26.05 -11.46
C THR A 86 5.75 24.84 -10.64
N GLU A 87 5.95 23.67 -11.19
CA GLU A 87 5.59 22.38 -10.61
C GLU A 87 6.69 21.37 -10.86
N ALA A 88 6.73 20.31 -10.04
CA ALA A 88 7.60 19.17 -10.24
C ALA A 88 6.87 17.88 -9.94
N VAL A 89 7.07 16.87 -10.77
CA VAL A 89 6.48 15.54 -10.61
C VAL A 89 7.56 14.47 -10.64
N THR A 90 7.48 13.52 -9.71
CA THR A 90 8.36 12.36 -9.61
C THR A 90 7.53 11.10 -9.75
N PRO A 91 7.84 10.19 -10.68
CA PRO A 91 7.16 8.92 -10.81
C PRO A 91 7.61 7.96 -9.70
N LEU A 92 6.70 7.13 -9.21
CA LEU A 92 6.92 6.12 -8.18
C LEU A 92 6.97 4.75 -8.84
N TYR A 93 8.11 4.07 -8.75
CA TYR A 93 8.32 2.74 -9.33
C TYR A 93 8.64 1.70 -8.25
N VAL A 94 8.01 0.54 -8.34
CA VAL A 94 8.40 -0.68 -7.60
C VAL A 94 9.00 -1.65 -8.61
N GLY A 95 10.33 -1.79 -8.62
CA GLY A 95 11.03 -2.40 -9.74
C GLY A 95 10.77 -1.60 -11.03
N ASP A 96 10.26 -2.27 -12.05
CA ASP A 96 9.91 -1.64 -13.34
C ASP A 96 8.42 -1.26 -13.44
N VAL A 97 7.63 -1.48 -12.38
CA VAL A 97 6.18 -1.21 -12.37
C VAL A 97 5.92 0.19 -11.82
N LEU A 98 5.28 1.03 -12.61
CA LEU A 98 4.81 2.34 -12.18
C LEU A 98 3.61 2.16 -11.24
N VAL A 99 3.71 2.69 -10.02
CA VAL A 99 2.67 2.57 -8.99
C VAL A 99 2.01 3.90 -8.63
N GLY A 100 2.51 5.01 -9.15
CA GLY A 100 1.92 6.32 -8.92
C GLY A 100 2.87 7.47 -9.20
N TYR A 101 2.49 8.64 -8.70
CA TYR A 101 3.26 9.88 -8.85
C TYR A 101 3.21 10.72 -7.60
N LEU A 102 4.28 11.45 -7.36
CA LEU A 102 4.37 12.47 -6.33
C LEU A 102 4.58 13.82 -7.01
N LEU A 103 3.64 14.76 -6.82
CA LEU A 103 3.66 16.08 -7.45
C LEU A 103 3.75 17.15 -6.37
N MET A 104 4.69 18.07 -6.49
CA MET A 104 4.68 19.32 -5.78
C MET A 104 4.34 20.47 -6.76
N GLY A 105 3.55 21.43 -6.32
CA GLY A 105 3.12 22.45 -7.27
C GLY A 105 2.51 23.68 -6.66
N HIS A 106 1.88 24.46 -7.53
CA HIS A 106 1.32 25.76 -7.20
C HIS A 106 2.38 26.78 -6.75
N VAL A 107 3.56 26.75 -7.39
CA VAL A 107 4.67 27.61 -6.99
C VAL A 107 4.76 28.82 -7.92
N PHE A 108 4.61 30.01 -7.35
CA PHE A 108 4.83 31.25 -8.07
C PHE A 108 6.32 31.61 -8.02
N SER A 109 7.07 31.21 -9.07
CA SER A 109 8.53 31.39 -9.14
C SER A 109 8.90 32.21 -10.35
N PHE A 110 9.12 33.49 -10.12
CA PHE A 110 9.49 34.51 -11.10
C PHE A 110 10.51 35.47 -10.49
N GLN A 111 11.07 36.38 -11.29
CA GLN A 111 11.99 37.41 -10.79
C GLN A 111 11.24 38.56 -10.08
N SER A 112 10.03 38.87 -10.56
CA SER A 112 9.16 39.88 -9.96
C SER A 112 7.68 39.44 -10.08
N TYR A 113 6.80 40.13 -9.36
CA TYR A 113 5.35 39.95 -9.49
C TYR A 113 4.85 40.39 -10.86
N GLU A 114 5.42 41.49 -11.41
CA GLU A 114 5.08 42.04 -12.69
C GLU A 114 5.40 41.07 -13.83
N ASP A 115 6.60 40.50 -13.83
CA ASP A 115 7.01 39.47 -14.81
C ASP A 115 6.11 38.24 -14.73
N GLY A 116 5.85 37.76 -13.52
CA GLY A 116 4.97 36.64 -13.29
C GLY A 116 3.55 36.90 -13.74
N TRP A 117 3.00 38.08 -13.42
CA TRP A 117 1.67 38.46 -13.86
C TRP A 117 1.56 38.56 -15.39
N ALA A 118 2.54 39.12 -16.07
CA ALA A 118 2.56 39.21 -17.53
C ALA A 118 2.44 37.83 -18.17
N VAL A 119 3.18 36.83 -17.65
CA VAL A 119 3.12 35.44 -18.13
C VAL A 119 1.75 34.78 -17.85
N VAL A 120 1.26 34.96 -16.63
CA VAL A 120 -0.03 34.34 -16.23
C VAL A 120 -1.19 34.94 -17.00
N ALA A 121 -1.24 36.29 -17.11
CA ALA A 121 -2.28 36.97 -17.86
C ALA A 121 -2.29 36.55 -19.34
N GLN A 122 -1.11 36.42 -19.97
CA GLN A 122 -0.99 35.95 -21.34
C GLN A 122 -1.49 34.51 -21.51
N ARG A 123 -1.10 33.60 -20.62
CA ARG A 123 -1.46 32.19 -20.69
C ARG A 123 -2.94 31.95 -20.38
N CYS A 124 -3.51 32.73 -19.48
CA CYS A 124 -4.90 32.62 -19.06
C CYS A 124 -5.87 33.47 -19.88
N ARG A 125 -5.41 34.23 -20.89
CA ARG A 125 -6.24 35.21 -21.65
C ARG A 125 -7.49 34.64 -22.31
N ASN A 126 -7.44 33.35 -22.68
CA ASN A 126 -8.57 32.67 -23.35
C ASN A 126 -9.48 31.95 -22.34
N LEU A 127 -9.14 31.96 -21.05
CA LEU A 127 -9.96 31.37 -20.02
C LEU A 127 -10.93 32.43 -19.50
N ARG A 128 -12.18 32.05 -19.31
CA ARG A 128 -13.23 32.95 -18.77
C ARG A 128 -13.07 33.09 -17.26
N LEU A 129 -12.09 33.89 -16.83
CA LEU A 129 -11.73 34.08 -15.43
C LEU A 129 -12.01 35.50 -14.97
N ASN A 130 -12.22 35.66 -13.66
CA ASN A 130 -12.14 37.00 -13.04
C ASN A 130 -10.67 37.43 -12.94
N THR A 131 -10.24 38.27 -13.89
CA THR A 131 -8.83 38.70 -14.04
C THR A 131 -8.34 39.52 -12.84
N GLU A 132 -9.18 40.39 -12.24
CA GLU A 132 -8.83 41.17 -11.06
C GLU A 132 -8.59 40.25 -9.87
N LYS A 133 -9.52 39.30 -9.61
CA LYS A 133 -9.37 38.32 -8.53
C LYS A 133 -8.14 37.44 -8.72
N LEU A 134 -7.82 37.07 -9.96
CA LEU A 134 -6.61 36.31 -10.28
C LEU A 134 -5.34 37.12 -10.00
N ARG A 135 -5.33 38.39 -10.40
CA ARG A 135 -4.22 39.32 -10.16
C ARG A 135 -3.97 39.50 -8.66
N ASP A 136 -5.01 39.81 -7.91
CA ASP A 136 -4.93 40.02 -6.47
C ASP A 136 -4.37 38.75 -5.76
N ALA A 137 -4.84 37.57 -6.15
CA ALA A 137 -4.35 36.30 -5.61
C ALA A 137 -2.87 36.05 -5.93
N ILE A 138 -2.39 36.48 -7.11
CA ILE A 138 -0.99 36.35 -7.50
C ILE A 138 -0.10 37.32 -6.72
N PHE A 139 -0.53 38.59 -6.57
CA PHE A 139 0.26 39.58 -5.83
C PHE A 139 0.31 39.32 -4.32
N GLN A 140 -0.54 38.43 -3.81
CA GLN A 140 -0.52 37.95 -2.42
C GLN A 140 0.23 36.61 -2.27
N ALA A 141 0.61 35.98 -3.37
CA ALA A 141 1.32 34.71 -3.33
C ALA A 141 2.78 34.92 -2.88
N PRO A 142 3.37 33.93 -2.17
CA PRO A 142 4.81 33.97 -1.90
C PRO A 142 5.59 33.86 -3.22
N LEU A 143 6.52 34.79 -3.43
CA LEU A 143 7.47 34.76 -4.54
C LEU A 143 8.63 33.84 -4.14
N ILE A 144 8.82 32.74 -4.84
CA ILE A 144 9.81 31.71 -4.50
C ILE A 144 10.91 31.66 -5.55
N GLU A 145 12.15 31.68 -5.12
CA GLU A 145 13.32 31.60 -6.01
C GLU A 145 13.41 30.23 -6.70
N GLU A 146 13.91 30.23 -7.93
CA GLU A 146 14.06 29.01 -8.73
C GLU A 146 15.01 27.99 -8.08
N THR A 147 16.07 28.47 -7.42
CA THR A 147 17.01 27.64 -6.65
C THR A 147 16.32 26.85 -5.55
N TYR A 148 15.39 27.50 -4.84
CA TYR A 148 14.58 26.86 -3.82
C TYR A 148 13.68 25.76 -4.40
N VAL A 149 13.01 26.05 -5.54
CA VAL A 149 12.16 25.08 -6.22
C VAL A 149 12.95 23.84 -6.65
N ARG A 150 14.17 24.03 -7.17
CA ARG A 150 15.07 22.93 -7.56
C ARG A 150 15.47 22.08 -6.35
N SER A 151 15.79 22.70 -5.22
CA SER A 151 16.11 21.99 -3.98
C SER A 151 14.92 21.20 -3.45
N ALA A 152 13.73 21.82 -3.44
CA ALA A 152 12.49 21.16 -3.06
C ALA A 152 12.17 19.95 -3.97
N ALA A 153 12.45 20.05 -5.28
CA ALA A 153 12.29 18.95 -6.22
C ALA A 153 13.25 17.77 -5.96
N GLN A 154 14.45 18.03 -5.43
CA GLN A 154 15.35 16.97 -4.98
C GLN A 154 14.87 16.31 -3.71
N ILE A 155 14.33 17.07 -2.75
CA ILE A 155 13.68 16.51 -1.56
C ILE A 155 12.45 15.67 -1.97
N LEU A 156 11.67 16.14 -2.93
CA LEU A 156 10.55 15.37 -3.49
C LEU A 156 10.99 13.99 -4.00
N HIS A 157 12.13 13.93 -4.69
CA HIS A 157 12.69 12.65 -5.15
C HIS A 157 13.10 11.73 -3.98
N ALA A 158 13.71 12.28 -2.94
CA ALA A 158 14.05 11.52 -1.73
C ALA A 158 12.81 10.99 -1.01
N VAL A 159 11.76 11.81 -0.89
CA VAL A 159 10.46 11.40 -0.33
C VAL A 159 9.82 10.28 -1.17
N ALA A 160 9.89 10.39 -2.50
CA ALA A 160 9.41 9.34 -3.40
C ALA A 160 10.15 8.03 -3.18
N SER A 161 11.48 8.07 -3.07
CA SER A 161 12.32 6.89 -2.81
C SER A 161 11.99 6.25 -1.46
N TYR A 162 11.79 7.05 -0.42
CA TYR A 162 11.39 6.57 0.91
C TYR A 162 10.03 5.87 0.88
N LEU A 163 9.01 6.47 0.22
CA LEU A 163 7.69 5.87 0.06
C LEU A 163 7.73 4.51 -0.65
N ILE A 164 8.57 4.39 -1.68
CA ILE A 164 8.76 3.14 -2.41
C ILE A 164 9.41 2.09 -1.51
N MET A 165 10.43 2.45 -0.74
CA MET A 165 11.09 1.51 0.17
C MET A 165 10.13 1.00 1.25
N GLU A 166 9.32 1.87 1.85
CA GLU A 166 8.28 1.48 2.83
C GLU A 166 7.24 0.55 2.20
N HIS A 167 6.77 0.89 0.98
CA HIS A 167 5.80 0.07 0.29
C HIS A 167 6.35 -1.30 -0.11
N MET A 168 7.59 -1.38 -0.56
CA MET A 168 8.26 -2.66 -0.85
C MET A 168 8.42 -3.52 0.40
N ALA A 169 8.69 -2.93 1.55
CA ALA A 169 8.77 -3.65 2.81
C ALA A 169 7.40 -4.26 3.17
N ALA A 170 6.31 -3.49 3.09
CA ALA A 170 4.96 -3.96 3.33
C ALA A 170 4.54 -5.08 2.35
N LEU A 171 4.78 -4.91 1.04
CA LEU A 171 4.50 -5.95 0.03
C LEU A 171 5.30 -7.23 0.27
N LYS A 172 6.53 -7.13 0.75
CA LYS A 172 7.36 -8.29 1.06
C LYS A 172 6.79 -9.07 2.25
N GLU A 173 6.29 -8.39 3.27
CA GLU A 173 5.64 -9.02 4.43
C GLU A 173 4.33 -9.70 4.03
N ASP A 174 3.46 -9.03 3.27
CA ASP A 174 2.22 -9.60 2.74
C ASP A 174 2.49 -10.83 1.86
N LEU A 175 3.51 -10.76 1.01
CA LEU A 175 3.90 -11.90 0.16
C LEU A 175 4.44 -13.08 0.99
N LEU A 176 5.21 -12.82 2.05
CA LEU A 176 5.69 -13.86 2.96
C LEU A 176 4.54 -14.52 3.71
N ALA A 177 3.55 -13.75 4.16
CA ALA A 177 2.33 -14.23 4.79
C ALA A 177 1.56 -15.19 3.87
N VAL A 178 1.29 -14.76 2.64
CA VAL A 178 0.59 -15.58 1.62
C VAL A 178 1.39 -16.85 1.29
N ARG A 179 2.72 -16.74 1.14
CA ARG A 179 3.57 -17.91 0.86
C ARG A 179 3.61 -18.89 2.01
N LEU A 180 3.66 -18.41 3.27
CA LEU A 180 3.62 -19.26 4.45
C LEU A 180 2.29 -20.03 4.53
N ASP A 181 1.17 -19.33 4.37
CA ASP A 181 -0.17 -19.95 4.43
C ASP A 181 -0.36 -21.01 3.32
N ALA A 182 0.05 -20.71 2.10
CA ALA A 182 0.01 -21.66 0.99
C ALA A 182 0.89 -22.89 1.25
N TYR A 183 2.11 -22.68 1.75
CA TYR A 183 3.02 -23.77 2.08
C TYR A 183 2.48 -24.68 3.19
N LEU A 184 1.99 -24.08 4.28
CA LEU A 184 1.38 -24.84 5.37
C LEU A 184 0.15 -25.61 4.87
N SER A 185 -0.74 -24.99 4.10
CA SER A 185 -1.95 -25.63 3.57
C SER A 185 -1.64 -26.85 2.69
N ALA A 186 -0.54 -26.79 1.92
CA ALA A 186 -0.12 -27.89 1.06
C ALA A 186 0.58 -29.02 1.84
N HIS A 187 1.34 -28.69 2.90
CA HIS A 187 2.30 -29.62 3.51
C HIS A 187 2.07 -29.95 4.99
N TYR A 188 1.01 -29.41 5.65
CA TYR A 188 0.83 -29.58 7.11
C TYR A 188 0.72 -31.05 7.57
N THR A 189 0.40 -31.97 6.69
CA THR A 189 0.36 -33.41 6.99
C THR A 189 1.72 -34.09 6.88
N GLU A 190 2.72 -33.41 6.34
CA GLU A 190 4.08 -33.90 6.18
C GLU A 190 4.94 -33.59 7.42
N LYS A 191 6.16 -34.14 7.45
CA LYS A 191 7.12 -33.80 8.52
C LYS A 191 7.69 -32.42 8.34
N LEU A 192 7.01 -31.41 8.87
CA LEU A 192 7.46 -30.01 8.85
C LEU A 192 8.28 -29.65 10.08
N ASN A 193 9.29 -28.82 9.88
CA ASN A 193 10.05 -28.17 10.95
C ASN A 193 10.37 -26.71 10.57
N ALA A 194 10.71 -25.90 11.58
CA ALA A 194 10.98 -24.47 11.38
C ALA A 194 12.15 -24.20 10.42
N VAL A 195 13.14 -25.11 10.31
CA VAL A 195 14.28 -24.95 9.38
C VAL A 195 13.79 -25.02 7.94
N GLY A 196 13.11 -26.12 7.57
CA GLY A 196 12.62 -26.29 6.21
C GLY A 196 11.64 -25.22 5.77
N ILE A 197 10.79 -24.72 6.68
CA ILE A 197 9.87 -23.61 6.39
C ILE A 197 10.66 -22.30 6.18
N SER A 198 11.66 -22.02 7.02
CA SER A 198 12.53 -20.84 6.89
C SER A 198 13.29 -20.87 5.57
N ASP A 199 13.85 -22.02 5.20
CA ASP A 199 14.61 -22.22 3.94
C ASP A 199 13.69 -22.00 2.72
N TYR A 200 12.47 -22.55 2.74
CA TYR A 200 11.47 -22.33 1.67
C TYR A 200 11.09 -20.85 1.49
N LEU A 201 10.92 -20.14 2.60
CA LEU A 201 10.55 -18.72 2.56
C LEU A 201 11.75 -17.80 2.28
N GLY A 202 12.99 -18.29 2.47
CA GLY A 202 14.21 -17.49 2.36
C GLY A 202 14.38 -16.51 3.51
N ILE A 203 13.93 -16.85 4.73
CA ILE A 203 13.99 -16.00 5.94
C ILE A 203 14.65 -16.72 7.11
N GLY A 204 15.11 -15.94 8.11
CA GLY A 204 15.61 -16.50 9.35
C GLY A 204 14.50 -17.07 10.25
N LYS A 205 14.87 -18.00 11.17
CA LYS A 205 13.92 -18.58 12.14
C LYS A 205 13.25 -17.53 13.03
N THR A 206 13.97 -16.51 13.47
CA THR A 206 13.41 -15.42 14.28
C THR A 206 12.27 -14.74 13.53
N GLN A 207 12.52 -14.36 12.28
CA GLN A 207 11.51 -13.73 11.41
C GLN A 207 10.31 -14.67 11.15
N LEU A 208 10.54 -15.99 11.00
CA LEU A 208 9.45 -16.96 10.89
C LEU A 208 8.56 -16.98 12.14
N TYR A 209 9.15 -16.93 13.34
CA TYR A 209 8.39 -16.92 14.59
C TYR A 209 7.62 -15.62 14.79
N GLU A 210 8.21 -14.47 14.44
CA GLU A 210 7.53 -13.17 14.45
C GLU A 210 6.35 -13.16 13.48
N LEU A 211 6.58 -13.61 12.23
CA LEU A 211 5.53 -13.72 11.20
C LEU A 211 4.39 -14.64 11.64
N SER A 212 4.70 -15.82 12.22
CA SER A 212 3.69 -16.73 12.75
C SER A 212 2.89 -16.13 13.89
N GLY A 213 3.56 -15.41 14.80
CA GLY A 213 2.90 -14.69 15.90
C GLY A 213 1.94 -13.60 15.40
N GLN A 214 2.35 -12.84 14.41
CA GLN A 214 1.53 -11.78 13.79
C GLN A 214 0.31 -12.35 13.06
N LEU A 215 0.50 -13.40 12.24
CA LEU A 215 -0.55 -13.97 11.41
C LEU A 215 -1.55 -14.83 12.18
N TYR A 216 -1.05 -15.66 13.09
CA TYR A 216 -1.88 -16.70 13.73
C TYR A 216 -2.08 -16.50 15.23
N GLY A 217 -1.42 -15.51 15.83
CA GLY A 217 -1.43 -15.32 17.29
C GLY A 217 -0.72 -16.43 18.07
N CYS A 218 -0.03 -17.36 17.38
CA CYS A 218 0.64 -18.50 17.99
C CYS A 218 1.91 -18.92 17.25
N GLY A 219 2.69 -19.82 17.83
CA GLY A 219 3.90 -20.35 17.19
C GLY A 219 3.58 -21.30 16.02
N ILE A 220 4.50 -21.40 15.05
CA ILE A 220 4.34 -22.20 13.82
C ILE A 220 3.99 -23.68 14.09
N ALA A 221 4.62 -24.28 15.11
CA ALA A 221 4.34 -25.69 15.48
C ALA A 221 2.91 -25.86 16.02
N GLU A 222 2.39 -24.88 16.71
CA GLU A 222 1.02 -24.84 17.22
C GLU A 222 0.02 -24.66 16.07
N ARG A 223 0.29 -23.76 15.12
CA ARG A 223 -0.52 -23.60 13.91
C ARG A 223 -0.65 -24.90 13.13
N ILE A 224 0.47 -25.59 12.85
CA ILE A 224 0.47 -26.90 12.17
C ILE A 224 -0.37 -27.91 12.94
N ARG A 225 -0.22 -27.94 14.26
CA ARG A 225 -1.00 -28.84 15.13
C ARG A 225 -2.49 -28.57 15.04
N THR A 226 -2.91 -27.32 15.07
CA THR A 226 -4.30 -26.91 14.91
C THR A 226 -4.87 -27.37 13.56
N MET A 227 -4.15 -27.15 12.45
CA MET A 227 -4.57 -27.60 11.13
C MET A 227 -4.77 -29.14 11.07
N ARG A 228 -3.86 -29.92 11.70
CA ARG A 228 -4.00 -31.39 11.79
C ARG A 228 -5.20 -31.77 12.60
N MET A 229 -5.53 -31.07 13.68
CA MET A 229 -6.71 -31.36 14.51
C MET A 229 -8.00 -31.05 13.76
N GLU A 230 -8.08 -29.96 13.01
CA GLU A 230 -9.26 -29.65 12.20
C GLU A 230 -9.48 -30.73 11.10
N LYS A 231 -8.42 -31.17 10.43
CA LYS A 231 -8.52 -32.32 9.50
C LYS A 231 -9.00 -33.58 10.19
N ALA A 232 -8.48 -33.85 11.39
CA ALA A 232 -8.89 -35.07 12.15
C ALA A 232 -10.38 -35.02 12.51
N LYS A 233 -10.91 -33.88 12.94
CA LYS A 233 -12.35 -33.68 13.20
C LYS A 233 -13.19 -33.99 11.97
N VAL A 234 -12.80 -33.48 10.81
CA VAL A 234 -13.52 -33.72 9.54
C VAL A 234 -13.50 -35.18 9.16
N LEU A 235 -12.35 -35.86 9.28
CA LEU A 235 -12.25 -37.30 8.98
C LEU A 235 -13.02 -38.17 9.97
N LEU A 236 -13.03 -37.80 11.24
CA LEU A 236 -13.77 -38.52 12.28
C LEU A 236 -15.29 -38.40 12.08
N ALA A 237 -15.79 -37.26 11.62
CA ALA A 237 -17.21 -37.05 11.36
C ALA A 237 -17.69 -37.69 10.04
N GLY A 238 -16.84 -37.69 8.99
CA GLY A 238 -17.25 -38.12 7.64
C GLY A 238 -16.85 -39.56 7.24
N ARG A 239 -16.09 -40.28 8.09
CA ARG A 239 -15.54 -41.62 7.75
C ARG A 239 -15.68 -42.59 8.92
N GLU A 240 -16.89 -43.15 9.09
CA GLU A 240 -17.18 -44.11 10.17
C GLU A 240 -16.30 -45.33 10.13
N ASP A 241 -16.06 -45.89 8.94
CA ASP A 241 -15.33 -47.14 8.73
C ASP A 241 -13.80 -46.99 8.83
N MET A 242 -13.27 -45.75 8.87
CA MET A 242 -11.82 -45.57 8.88
C MET A 242 -11.24 -45.81 10.28
N PRO A 243 -10.23 -46.69 10.42
CA PRO A 243 -9.54 -46.89 11.69
C PRO A 243 -8.93 -45.60 12.22
N LEU A 244 -8.97 -45.37 13.53
CA LEU A 244 -8.41 -44.17 14.15
C LEU A 244 -6.90 -44.02 13.86
N SER A 245 -6.17 -45.12 13.74
CA SER A 245 -4.75 -45.12 13.35
C SER A 245 -4.54 -44.59 11.93
N ALA A 246 -5.41 -44.94 10.99
CA ALA A 246 -5.35 -44.43 9.62
C ALA A 246 -5.69 -42.95 9.55
N ILE A 247 -6.62 -42.45 10.38
CA ILE A 247 -6.91 -41.02 10.52
C ILE A 247 -5.70 -40.29 11.07
N ALA A 248 -5.04 -40.81 12.10
CA ALA A 248 -3.82 -40.21 12.66
C ALA A 248 -2.74 -40.07 11.59
N GLU A 249 -2.50 -41.09 10.80
CA GLU A 249 -1.52 -41.09 9.70
C GLU A 249 -1.88 -40.05 8.62
N GLN A 250 -3.14 -40.04 8.16
CA GLN A 250 -3.60 -39.03 7.18
C GLN A 250 -3.54 -37.57 7.67
N CYS A 251 -3.57 -37.39 8.99
CA CYS A 251 -3.37 -36.08 9.62
C CYS A 251 -1.89 -35.76 9.87
N GLY A 252 -0.96 -36.62 9.48
CA GLY A 252 0.48 -36.40 9.61
C GLY A 252 1.08 -36.75 10.98
N PHE A 253 0.41 -37.62 11.77
CA PHE A 253 0.96 -38.15 13.02
C PHE A 253 1.60 -39.52 12.78
N GLN A 254 2.89 -39.61 13.08
CA GLN A 254 3.64 -40.88 13.01
C GLN A 254 3.37 -41.80 14.20
N ASP A 255 3.00 -41.23 15.34
CA ASP A 255 2.69 -41.95 16.57
C ASP A 255 1.20 -41.78 16.92
N TYR A 256 0.51 -42.92 16.93
CA TYR A 256 -0.91 -42.96 17.22
C TYR A 256 -1.25 -42.57 18.67
N ASN A 257 -0.43 -42.94 19.64
CA ASN A 257 -0.67 -42.59 21.04
C ASN A 257 -0.47 -41.08 21.26
N TYR A 258 0.52 -40.51 20.57
CA TYR A 258 0.73 -39.05 20.56
C TYR A 258 -0.45 -38.30 19.93
N PHE A 259 -1.00 -38.81 18.83
CA PHE A 259 -2.23 -38.28 18.23
C PHE A 259 -3.39 -38.25 19.23
N ILE A 260 -3.69 -39.36 19.91
CA ILE A 260 -4.76 -39.44 20.92
C ILE A 260 -4.55 -38.39 22.00
N THR A 261 -3.32 -38.26 22.52
CA THR A 261 -2.97 -37.33 23.58
C THR A 261 -3.19 -35.89 23.14
N VAL A 262 -2.70 -35.55 21.95
CA VAL A 262 -2.82 -34.19 21.39
C VAL A 262 -4.29 -33.85 21.10
N PHE A 263 -5.02 -34.78 20.46
CA PHE A 263 -6.42 -34.57 20.13
C PHE A 263 -7.26 -34.36 21.41
N SER A 264 -7.09 -35.22 22.42
CA SER A 264 -7.83 -35.08 23.68
C SER A 264 -7.52 -33.79 24.42
N ARG A 265 -6.26 -33.32 24.37
CA ARG A 265 -5.87 -32.05 24.98
C ARG A 265 -6.48 -30.83 24.26
N VAL A 266 -6.54 -30.85 22.92
CA VAL A 266 -7.01 -29.74 22.11
C VAL A 266 -8.54 -29.71 22.04
N VAL A 267 -9.17 -30.88 21.92
CA VAL A 267 -10.61 -30.97 21.68
C VAL A 267 -11.40 -31.22 22.98
N GLY A 268 -10.73 -31.63 24.05
CA GLY A 268 -11.36 -31.89 25.36
C GLY A 268 -11.94 -33.30 25.51
N MET A 269 -11.91 -34.15 24.44
CA MET A 269 -12.37 -35.55 24.49
C MET A 269 -11.55 -36.44 23.54
N SER A 270 -11.61 -37.75 23.73
CA SER A 270 -10.87 -38.68 22.87
C SER A 270 -11.40 -38.71 21.44
N PRO A 271 -10.56 -39.07 20.43
CA PRO A 271 -11.01 -39.20 19.05
C PRO A 271 -12.19 -40.21 18.90
N ALA A 272 -12.18 -41.30 19.66
CA ALA A 272 -13.27 -42.28 19.64
C ALA A 272 -14.58 -41.68 20.19
N SER A 273 -14.50 -40.95 21.32
CA SER A 273 -15.66 -40.29 21.89
C SER A 273 -16.21 -39.20 20.97
N TRP A 274 -15.30 -38.42 20.31
CA TRP A 274 -15.69 -37.40 19.32
C TRP A 274 -16.47 -38.03 18.14
N ARG A 275 -15.96 -39.12 17.56
CA ARG A 275 -16.63 -39.83 16.47
C ARG A 275 -18.03 -40.28 16.88
N LYS A 276 -18.15 -40.91 18.05
CA LYS A 276 -19.45 -41.40 18.56
C LYS A 276 -20.43 -40.25 18.74
N HIS A 277 -20.00 -39.17 19.38
CA HIS A 277 -20.86 -38.03 19.67
C HIS A 277 -21.36 -37.29 18.41
N HIS A 278 -20.53 -37.20 17.36
CA HIS A 278 -20.92 -36.57 16.09
C HIS A 278 -21.83 -37.42 15.23
N ASN A 279 -21.71 -38.74 15.32
CA ASN A 279 -22.55 -39.66 14.54
C ASN A 279 -23.90 -39.97 15.24
N GLU A 280 -24.02 -39.67 16.53
CA GLU A 280 -25.27 -39.80 17.30
C GLU A 280 -26.13 -38.52 17.27
N MET A 281 -25.65 -37.37 16.76
CA MET A 281 -26.45 -36.16 16.56
C MET A 281 -27.07 -36.17 15.17
N PRO A 282 -28.42 -36.27 15.03
CA PRO A 282 -29.06 -36.12 13.73
C PRO A 282 -28.85 -34.70 13.22
N GLU A 283 -28.59 -34.58 11.90
CA GLU A 283 -28.58 -33.32 11.19
C GLU A 283 -29.83 -32.53 11.55
N GLN A 284 -29.69 -31.41 12.25
CA GLN A 284 -30.77 -30.45 12.35
C GLN A 284 -30.83 -29.73 10.99
N GLU A 285 -31.81 -30.14 10.18
CA GLU A 285 -32.21 -29.46 8.98
C GLU A 285 -32.56 -27.99 9.35
N GLU A 286 -31.80 -27.03 8.75
CA GLU A 286 -32.29 -25.65 8.51
C GLU A 286 -32.71 -25.51 7.05
#